data_f60a067c9bc5efa7838c8747624d7c85
#
_entry.id   f60a067c9bc5efa7838c8747624d7c85
#
_cell.length_a   1.000
_cell.length_b   1.000
_cell.length_c   1.000
_cell.angle_alpha   90.00
_cell.angle_beta   90.00
_cell.angle_gamma   90.00
#
_symmetry.space_group_name_H-M   'P 1'
#
loop_
_entity.id
_entity.type
_entity.pdbx_description
1 polymer ?
#
loop_
_entity_poly.entity_id
_entity_poly.type
_entity_poly.pdbx_seq_one_letter_code
_entity_poly.pdbx_strand_id
1 'polypeptide(L)'
;MQSVDLTEPLEAIKLKHGDRWYLAEDAVHDAEALWQGKANRHGVFMGYETITLAKVGSCNAEARIIQTGKGWWAATSSYDYGYGGAGSAPSVWERQAFLNREDALAAIAEEIASSFAAIAQERNGCSSEKHRSDAKRMFEELRAYKTPQLTLF
;
A
#
# COMPACT_ATOMS: atom_id res chain seq x y z
N MET A 1 -12.54 0.90 -10.44
CA MET A 1 -11.83 0.18 -9.34
C MET A 1 -12.84 -0.28 -8.32
N GLN A 2 -12.81 -1.55 -7.97
CA GLN A 2 -13.73 -2.12 -6.98
C GLN A 2 -13.07 -2.19 -5.62
N SER A 3 -13.62 -1.45 -4.67
CA SER A 3 -13.13 -1.45 -3.31
C SER A 3 -14.27 -1.15 -2.31
N VAL A 4 -14.00 -1.46 -1.05
CA VAL A 4 -14.90 -1.18 0.06
C VAL A 4 -14.23 -0.14 0.95
N ASP A 5 -14.93 0.94 1.25
CA ASP A 5 -14.46 1.96 2.19
C ASP A 5 -14.75 1.51 3.62
N LEU A 6 -13.72 1.30 4.39
CA LEU A 6 -13.79 0.84 5.78
C LEU A 6 -13.66 1.99 6.79
N THR A 7 -13.65 3.23 6.33
CA THR A 7 -13.46 4.39 7.22
C THR A 7 -14.47 4.40 8.36
N GLU A 8 -15.77 4.25 8.04
CA GLU A 8 -16.83 4.31 9.04
C GLU A 8 -16.74 3.20 10.09
N PRO A 9 -16.65 1.89 9.72
CA PRO A 9 -16.54 0.84 10.73
C PRO A 9 -15.23 0.91 11.52
N LEU A 10 -14.11 1.35 10.92
CA LEU A 10 -12.86 1.52 11.65
C LEU A 10 -12.92 2.68 12.64
N GLU A 11 -13.52 3.80 12.27
CA GLU A 11 -13.75 4.92 13.19
C GLU A 11 -14.64 4.52 14.36
N ALA A 12 -15.66 3.69 14.13
CA ALA A 12 -16.51 3.16 15.18
C ALA A 12 -15.72 2.29 16.18
N ILE A 13 -14.81 1.46 15.70
CA ILE A 13 -13.93 0.66 16.55
C ILE A 13 -13.01 1.56 17.38
N LYS A 14 -12.40 2.56 16.78
CA LYS A 14 -11.53 3.51 17.48
C LYS A 14 -12.28 4.27 18.56
N LEU A 15 -13.48 4.74 18.26
CA LEU A 15 -14.33 5.45 19.22
C LEU A 15 -14.71 4.55 20.41
N LYS A 16 -15.05 3.28 20.16
CA LYS A 16 -15.38 2.30 21.20
C LYS A 16 -14.24 2.09 22.19
N HIS A 17 -12.99 2.09 21.72
CA HIS A 17 -11.81 1.80 22.54
C HIS A 17 -11.10 3.06 23.08
N GLY A 18 -11.55 4.26 22.73
CA GLY A 18 -11.05 5.53 23.27
C GLY A 18 -9.75 6.02 22.65
N ASP A 19 -9.18 7.06 23.24
CA ASP A 19 -8.03 7.81 22.68
C ASP A 19 -6.77 6.94 22.45
N ARG A 20 -6.63 5.85 23.19
CA ARG A 20 -5.50 4.93 23.07
C ARG A 20 -5.85 3.63 22.36
N TRP A 21 -6.80 3.68 21.43
CA TRP A 21 -7.23 2.51 20.67
C TRP A 21 -6.06 1.77 20.00
N TYR A 22 -5.04 2.52 19.55
CA TYR A 22 -3.88 1.94 18.87
C TYR A 22 -2.99 1.06 19.77
N LEU A 23 -3.18 1.13 21.10
CA LEU A 23 -2.51 0.27 22.08
C LEU A 23 -3.41 -0.86 22.60
N ALA A 24 -4.68 -0.86 22.22
CA ALA A 24 -5.67 -1.81 22.74
C ALA A 24 -5.73 -3.06 21.87
N GLU A 25 -5.37 -4.21 22.45
CA GLU A 25 -5.48 -5.49 21.74
C GLU A 25 -6.93 -5.81 21.35
N ASP A 26 -7.91 -5.42 22.17
CA ASP A 26 -9.31 -5.61 21.85
C ASP A 26 -9.75 -4.83 20.61
N ALA A 27 -9.18 -3.65 20.38
CA ALA A 27 -9.43 -2.88 19.15
C ALA A 27 -8.89 -3.62 17.93
N VAL A 28 -7.70 -4.21 18.03
CA VAL A 28 -7.13 -5.05 16.97
C VAL A 28 -8.03 -6.24 16.70
N HIS A 29 -8.54 -6.91 17.73
CA HIS A 29 -9.45 -8.06 17.56
C HIS A 29 -10.74 -7.67 16.85
N ASP A 30 -11.32 -6.51 17.17
CA ASP A 30 -12.51 -6.02 16.48
C ASP A 30 -12.22 -5.76 14.99
N ALA A 31 -11.07 -5.17 14.68
CA ALA A 31 -10.66 -4.92 13.31
C ALA A 31 -10.31 -6.21 12.55
N GLU A 32 -9.66 -7.18 13.22
CA GLU A 32 -9.46 -8.51 12.64
C GLU A 32 -10.78 -9.17 12.25
N ALA A 33 -11.79 -9.05 13.11
CA ALA A 33 -13.13 -9.60 12.83
C ALA A 33 -13.76 -8.92 11.61
N LEU A 34 -13.58 -7.62 11.44
CA LEU A 34 -14.06 -6.88 10.27
C LEU A 34 -13.46 -7.43 8.98
N TRP A 35 -12.15 -7.66 8.95
CA TRP A 35 -11.42 -8.17 7.80
C TRP A 35 -11.52 -9.69 7.64
N GLN A 36 -11.81 -10.41 8.71
CA GLN A 36 -11.64 -11.87 8.82
C GLN A 36 -10.20 -12.27 8.48
N GLY A 37 -9.25 -11.51 9.01
CA GLY A 37 -7.83 -11.71 8.78
C GLY A 37 -7.06 -11.67 10.09
N LYS A 38 -5.99 -12.47 10.19
CA LYS A 38 -5.18 -12.58 11.40
C LYS A 38 -4.04 -11.56 11.38
N ALA A 39 -3.92 -10.81 12.47
CA ALA A 39 -2.88 -9.81 12.64
C ALA A 39 -2.09 -10.06 13.93
N ASN A 40 -0.92 -9.42 14.03
CA ASN A 40 -0.17 -9.40 15.27
C ASN A 40 -0.82 -8.40 16.26
N ARG A 41 -0.24 -8.27 17.46
CA ARG A 41 -0.76 -7.37 18.49
C ARG A 41 -0.79 -5.89 18.08
N HIS A 42 -0.01 -5.51 17.07
CA HIS A 42 0.03 -4.15 16.53
C HIS A 42 -0.93 -3.95 15.36
N GLY A 43 -1.67 -4.98 14.99
CA GLY A 43 -2.62 -4.93 13.90
C GLY A 43 -2.04 -5.18 12.52
N VAL A 44 -0.78 -5.58 12.43
CA VAL A 44 -0.14 -5.88 11.14
C VAL A 44 -0.52 -7.29 10.70
N PHE A 45 -1.03 -7.43 9.48
CA PHE A 45 -1.38 -8.72 8.93
C PHE A 45 -0.17 -9.64 8.80
N MET A 46 -0.35 -10.91 9.13
CA MET A 46 0.70 -11.92 9.04
C MET A 46 0.70 -12.55 7.65
N GLY A 47 1.90 -12.71 7.06
CA GLY A 47 2.06 -13.46 5.81
C GLY A 47 1.73 -12.67 4.54
N TYR A 48 1.84 -11.34 4.55
CA TYR A 48 1.68 -10.57 3.32
C TYR A 48 2.80 -10.88 2.32
N GLU A 49 2.49 -10.72 1.04
CA GLU A 49 3.48 -10.84 -0.04
C GLU A 49 3.92 -9.47 -0.54
N THR A 50 5.15 -9.39 -1.05
CA THR A 50 5.71 -8.17 -1.62
C THR A 50 5.87 -8.34 -3.13
N ILE A 51 5.29 -7.43 -3.90
CA ILE A 51 5.31 -7.45 -5.36
C ILE A 51 6.07 -6.23 -5.87
N THR A 52 7.12 -6.45 -6.65
CA THR A 52 7.82 -5.35 -7.32
C THR A 52 6.97 -4.83 -8.47
N LEU A 53 6.66 -3.52 -8.44
CA LEU A 53 5.86 -2.86 -9.46
C LEU A 53 6.73 -2.22 -10.53
N ALA A 54 7.86 -1.64 -10.12
CA ALA A 54 8.82 -1.00 -11.02
C ALA A 54 10.18 -0.87 -10.34
N LYS A 55 11.24 -0.86 -11.14
CA LYS A 55 12.60 -0.65 -10.66
C LYS A 55 13.42 0.04 -11.73
N VAL A 56 14.02 1.19 -11.41
CA VAL A 56 14.86 1.98 -12.32
C VAL A 56 16.05 2.51 -11.54
N GLY A 57 17.27 2.08 -11.88
CA GLY A 57 18.47 2.52 -11.19
C GLY A 57 18.41 2.18 -9.71
N SER A 58 18.55 3.18 -8.83
CA SER A 58 18.41 3.02 -7.38
C SER A 58 16.97 3.16 -6.89
N CYS A 59 16.01 3.46 -7.79
CA CYS A 59 14.61 3.58 -7.45
C CYS A 59 13.92 2.22 -7.45
N ASN A 60 13.03 2.00 -6.49
CA ASN A 60 12.24 0.78 -6.38
C ASN A 60 10.84 1.11 -5.91
N ALA A 61 9.84 0.38 -6.40
CA ALA A 61 8.44 0.53 -6.00
C ALA A 61 7.84 -0.86 -5.81
N GLU A 62 7.25 -1.08 -4.65
CA GLU A 62 6.67 -2.37 -4.27
C GLU A 62 5.28 -2.18 -3.68
N ALA A 63 4.42 -3.16 -3.92
CA ALA A 63 3.17 -3.31 -3.20
C ALA A 63 3.31 -4.45 -2.21
N ARG A 64 2.80 -4.26 -1.00
CA ARG A 64 2.66 -5.32 0.00
C ARG A 64 1.19 -5.62 0.13
N ILE A 65 0.79 -6.84 -0.18
CA ILE A 65 -0.61 -7.23 -0.29
C ILE A 65 -0.89 -8.54 0.44
N ILE A 66 -2.12 -8.67 0.93
CA ILE A 66 -2.60 -9.90 1.53
C ILE A 66 -4.11 -10.04 1.31
N GLN A 67 -4.55 -11.25 1.00
CA GLN A 67 -5.95 -11.57 0.97
C GLN A 67 -6.41 -12.05 2.34
N THR A 68 -7.51 -11.49 2.84
CA THR A 68 -8.08 -11.88 4.12
C THR A 68 -9.18 -12.95 3.93
N GLY A 69 -9.65 -13.52 5.03
CA GLY A 69 -10.68 -14.57 5.00
C GLY A 69 -12.01 -14.13 4.41
N LYS A 70 -12.29 -12.82 4.36
CA LYS A 70 -13.48 -12.25 3.72
C LYS A 70 -13.34 -12.16 2.19
N GLY A 71 -12.17 -12.52 1.65
CA GLY A 71 -11.87 -12.38 0.23
C GLY A 71 -11.38 -10.98 -0.16
N TRP A 72 -11.31 -10.06 0.78
CA TRP A 72 -10.79 -8.71 0.56
C TRP A 72 -9.26 -8.71 0.53
N TRP A 73 -8.71 -7.73 -0.16
CA TRP A 73 -7.27 -7.52 -0.23
C TRP A 73 -6.90 -6.24 0.52
N ALA A 74 -5.96 -6.34 1.45
CA ALA A 74 -5.30 -5.21 2.07
C ALA A 74 -4.01 -4.93 1.31
N ALA A 75 -3.70 -3.66 1.08
CA ALA A 75 -2.53 -3.28 0.30
C ALA A 75 -1.88 -2.01 0.85
N THR A 76 -0.56 -1.99 0.84
CA THR A 76 0.24 -0.81 1.20
C THR A 76 1.40 -0.65 0.21
N SER A 77 1.95 0.55 0.17
CA SER A 77 3.08 0.90 -0.67
C SER A 77 4.41 0.84 0.08
N SER A 78 5.46 0.54 -0.67
CA SER A 78 6.84 0.68 -0.22
C SER A 78 7.67 1.16 -1.40
N TYR A 79 8.42 2.25 -1.25
CA TYR A 79 9.23 2.78 -2.34
C TYR A 79 10.51 3.41 -1.82
N ASP A 80 11.52 3.41 -2.70
CA ASP A 80 12.84 3.99 -2.50
C ASP A 80 13.19 4.82 -3.73
N TYR A 81 13.60 6.07 -3.52
CA TYR A 81 14.00 6.97 -4.60
C TYR A 81 15.51 7.24 -4.61
N GLY A 82 16.30 6.37 -3.97
CA GLY A 82 17.76 6.39 -3.98
C GLY A 82 18.40 7.09 -2.80
N TYR A 83 17.83 8.18 -2.30
CA TYR A 83 18.30 8.92 -1.13
C TYR A 83 17.29 8.96 0.01
N GLY A 84 16.24 8.22 -0.10
CA GLY A 84 15.20 8.07 0.90
C GLY A 84 14.05 7.24 0.35
N GLY A 85 13.02 7.07 1.17
CA GLY A 85 11.86 6.29 0.79
C GLY A 85 10.83 6.28 1.90
N ALA A 86 9.75 5.55 1.67
CA ALA A 86 8.69 5.32 2.65
C ALA A 86 8.04 3.98 2.40
N GLY A 87 7.44 3.41 3.43
CA GLY A 87 6.72 2.17 3.29
C GLY A 87 6.11 1.72 4.59
N SER A 88 5.11 0.86 4.47
CA SER A 88 4.47 0.24 5.62
C SER A 88 3.98 -1.16 5.25
N ALA A 89 3.75 -1.98 6.26
CA ALA A 89 3.11 -3.28 6.08
C ALA A 89 1.58 -3.12 6.16
N PRO A 90 0.81 -3.93 5.44
CA PRO A 90 -0.65 -3.85 5.49
C PRO A 90 -1.16 -4.23 6.87
N SER A 91 -2.13 -3.46 7.37
CA SER A 91 -2.67 -3.63 8.70
C SER A 91 -4.21 -3.65 8.69
N VAL A 92 -4.78 -4.06 9.82
CA VAL A 92 -6.23 -4.04 10.03
C VAL A 92 -6.80 -2.62 9.98
N TRP A 93 -5.96 -1.59 10.02
CA TRP A 93 -6.37 -0.18 10.02
C TRP A 93 -6.41 0.44 8.63
N GLU A 94 -6.12 -0.32 7.57
CA GLU A 94 -6.27 0.16 6.20
C GLU A 94 -7.73 0.53 5.93
N ARG A 95 -7.96 1.73 5.40
CA ARG A 95 -9.32 2.26 5.19
C ARG A 95 -9.99 1.73 3.92
N GLN A 96 -9.21 1.08 3.06
CA GLN A 96 -9.71 0.58 1.79
C GLN A 96 -9.43 -0.91 1.66
N ALA A 97 -10.47 -1.69 1.42
CA ALA A 97 -10.36 -3.10 1.11
C ALA A 97 -10.64 -3.28 -0.38
N PHE A 98 -9.73 -3.91 -1.11
CA PHE A 98 -9.91 -4.17 -2.54
C PHE A 98 -10.62 -5.51 -2.72
N LEU A 99 -11.45 -5.61 -3.76
CA LEU A 99 -12.22 -6.82 -4.02
C LEU A 99 -11.45 -7.85 -4.86
N ASN A 100 -10.36 -7.42 -5.50
CA ASN A 100 -9.49 -8.34 -6.25
C ASN A 100 -8.04 -7.86 -6.20
N ARG A 101 -7.14 -8.76 -6.53
CA ARG A 101 -5.69 -8.55 -6.47
C ARG A 101 -5.23 -7.46 -7.45
N GLU A 102 -5.79 -7.47 -8.65
CA GLU A 102 -5.42 -6.54 -9.73
C GLU A 102 -5.72 -5.09 -9.34
N ASP A 103 -6.89 -4.85 -8.77
CA ASP A 103 -7.27 -3.51 -8.32
C ASP A 103 -6.39 -3.03 -7.17
N ALA A 104 -6.00 -3.92 -6.26
CA ALA A 104 -5.07 -3.60 -5.18
C ALA A 104 -3.71 -3.15 -5.74
N LEU A 105 -3.14 -3.92 -6.66
CA LEU A 105 -1.85 -3.59 -7.27
C LEU A 105 -1.91 -2.31 -8.09
N ALA A 106 -2.96 -2.10 -8.87
CA ALA A 106 -3.13 -0.90 -9.68
C ALA A 106 -3.26 0.35 -8.80
N ALA A 107 -3.98 0.27 -7.71
CA ALA A 107 -4.15 1.39 -6.77
C ALA A 107 -2.82 1.77 -6.13
N ILE A 108 -2.01 0.79 -5.72
CA ILE A 108 -0.71 1.06 -5.11
C ILE A 108 0.27 1.62 -6.16
N ALA A 109 0.25 1.12 -7.38
CA ALA A 109 1.07 1.67 -8.47
C ALA A 109 0.75 3.15 -8.71
N GLU A 110 -0.53 3.52 -8.74
CA GLU A 110 -0.97 4.91 -8.91
C GLU A 110 -0.53 5.80 -7.73
N GLU A 111 -0.68 5.31 -6.51
CA GLU A 111 -0.24 6.02 -5.30
C GLU A 111 1.26 6.32 -5.34
N ILE A 112 2.09 5.32 -5.65
CA ILE A 112 3.53 5.49 -5.72
C ILE A 112 3.91 6.39 -6.90
N ALA A 113 3.21 6.28 -8.03
CA ALA A 113 3.46 7.14 -9.19
C ALA A 113 3.37 8.62 -8.82
N SER A 114 2.38 9.00 -8.00
CA SER A 114 2.23 10.38 -7.53
C SER A 114 3.44 10.84 -6.72
N SER A 115 4.01 9.97 -5.89
CA SER A 115 5.21 10.27 -5.12
C SER A 115 6.42 10.47 -6.02
N PHE A 116 6.61 9.64 -7.03
CA PHE A 116 7.72 9.79 -7.97
C PHE A 116 7.54 11.00 -8.89
N ALA A 117 6.32 11.39 -9.22
CA ALA A 117 6.06 12.63 -9.96
C ALA A 117 6.56 13.84 -9.17
N ALA A 118 6.30 13.89 -7.87
CA ALA A 118 6.77 14.97 -7.01
C ALA A 118 8.30 14.99 -6.93
N ILE A 119 8.95 13.84 -6.77
CA ILE A 119 10.41 13.72 -6.72
C ILE A 119 11.05 14.17 -8.04
N ALA A 120 10.47 13.82 -9.19
CA ALA A 120 10.96 14.21 -10.49
C ALA A 120 10.98 15.73 -10.70
N GLN A 121 10.11 16.45 -9.99
CA GLN A 121 10.01 17.92 -10.05
C GLN A 121 10.76 18.63 -8.92
N GLU A 122 11.37 17.88 -8.01
CA GLU A 122 12.08 18.45 -6.87
C GLU A 122 13.31 19.25 -7.33
N ARG A 123 13.43 20.48 -6.82
CA ARG A 123 14.53 21.40 -7.18
C ARG A 123 15.34 21.86 -5.97
N ASN A 124 15.07 21.33 -4.80
CA ASN A 124 15.90 21.63 -3.64
C ASN A 124 17.18 20.78 -3.70
N GLY A 125 18.16 21.07 -2.86
CA GLY A 125 19.48 20.45 -2.93
C GLY A 125 19.57 18.97 -2.57
N CYS A 126 18.45 18.30 -2.29
CA CYS A 126 18.43 16.90 -1.85
C CYS A 126 18.48 15.90 -2.99
N SER A 127 18.06 16.28 -4.20
CA SER A 127 18.03 15.38 -5.35
C SER A 127 19.03 15.79 -6.43
N SER A 128 19.70 14.81 -7.04
CA SER A 128 20.55 15.02 -8.21
C SER A 128 19.71 14.93 -9.49
N GLU A 129 20.31 15.40 -10.60
CA GLU A 129 19.69 15.26 -11.92
C GLU A 129 19.39 13.79 -12.25
N LYS A 130 20.32 12.88 -11.90
CA LYS A 130 20.11 11.45 -12.10
C LYS A 130 18.92 10.94 -11.31
N HIS A 131 18.77 11.34 -10.03
CA HIS A 131 17.65 10.94 -9.21
C HIS A 131 16.33 11.42 -9.82
N ARG A 132 16.27 12.66 -10.29
CA ARG A 132 15.06 13.20 -10.94
C ARG A 132 14.74 12.49 -12.25
N SER A 133 15.75 12.14 -13.03
CA SER A 133 15.58 11.39 -14.28
C SER A 133 15.05 9.99 -14.02
N ASP A 134 15.63 9.29 -13.05
CA ASP A 134 15.17 7.95 -12.65
C ASP A 134 13.75 7.99 -12.09
N ALA A 135 13.43 9.01 -11.29
CA ALA A 135 12.08 9.22 -10.75
C ALA A 135 11.05 9.45 -11.85
N LYS A 136 11.40 10.21 -12.89
CA LYS A 136 10.54 10.42 -14.06
C LYS A 136 10.24 9.10 -14.77
N ARG A 137 11.26 8.26 -14.96
CA ARG A 137 11.07 6.94 -15.56
C ARG A 137 10.23 6.04 -14.70
N MET A 138 10.43 6.08 -13.38
CA MET A 138 9.58 5.34 -12.43
C MET A 138 8.12 5.76 -12.55
N PHE A 139 7.86 7.07 -12.60
CA PHE A 139 6.52 7.61 -12.79
C PHE A 139 5.87 7.06 -14.07
N GLU A 140 6.59 7.08 -15.19
CA GLU A 140 6.10 6.58 -16.46
C GLU A 140 5.79 5.09 -16.43
N GLU A 141 6.68 4.29 -15.83
CA GLU A 141 6.48 2.84 -15.69
C GLU A 141 5.30 2.50 -14.77
N LEU A 142 5.17 3.21 -13.66
CA LEU A 142 4.07 2.98 -12.72
C LEU A 142 2.71 3.38 -13.31
N ARG A 143 2.67 4.47 -14.09
CA ARG A 143 1.44 4.86 -14.80
C ARG A 143 1.02 3.88 -15.87
N ALA A 144 1.99 3.22 -16.48
CA ALA A 144 1.75 2.20 -17.49
C ALA A 144 1.56 0.81 -16.88
N TYR A 145 1.67 0.67 -15.57
CA TYR A 145 1.58 -0.63 -14.90
C TYR A 145 0.23 -1.29 -15.17
N LYS A 146 0.31 -2.53 -15.64
CA LYS A 146 -0.86 -3.40 -15.80
C LYS A 146 -0.49 -4.75 -15.22
N THR A 147 -1.37 -5.30 -14.41
CA THR A 147 -1.19 -6.64 -13.88
C THR A 147 -1.14 -7.63 -15.05
N PRO A 148 -0.14 -8.54 -15.08
CA PRO A 148 -0.08 -9.56 -16.13
C PRO A 148 -1.38 -10.36 -16.15
N GLN A 149 -2.05 -10.38 -17.30
CA GLN A 149 -3.23 -11.21 -17.51
C GLN A 149 -2.79 -12.60 -17.94
N LEU A 150 -3.36 -13.61 -17.30
CA LEU A 150 -3.22 -14.97 -17.78
C LEU A 150 -4.03 -15.09 -19.08
N THR A 151 -3.34 -15.09 -20.21
CA THR A 151 -3.95 -15.41 -21.49
C THR A 151 -4.09 -16.92 -21.59
N LEU A 152 -5.33 -17.37 -21.64
CA LEU A 152 -5.66 -18.77 -21.85
C LEU A 152 -5.71 -19.06 -23.35
N PHE A 153 -4.58 -19.10 -24.00
CA PHE A 153 -4.49 -19.52 -25.42
C PHE A 153 -3.36 -20.48 -25.60
#